data_64fdcf0adba9c843347a2ae3a364a2a9
#
_entry.id   64fdcf0adba9c843347a2ae3a364a2a9
#
_cell.length_a   1.000
_cell.length_b   1.000
_cell.length_c   1.000
_cell.angle_alpha   90.00
_cell.angle_beta   90.00
_cell.angle_gamma   90.00
#
_symmetry.space_group_name_H-M   'P 1'
#
loop_
_entity.id
_entity.type
_entity.pdbx_description
1 polymer ?
#
loop_
_entity_poly.entity_id
_entity_poly.type
_entity_poly.pdbx_seq_one_letter_code
_entity_poly.pdbx_strand_id
1 'polypeptide(L)'
;MKKEKKSQVEIKAPVSNEDIIEAQEIKSRKLKYGTLATVFTALFIVAVIVINIFVGYMTDRFVLEFDMTSENLFEISEDTREVLADLDEHITITVLAEETSYKDSTELLSQIHEVLQRYEALSNGMLTVNYVNPNLNPQLQKKFETLGGLSENDIVIESSKRFKHLTPSNLYELQQDDEGNTYVVGLRAEQRLTGGILFTLADEIPMALYTTGHDETTSLEEFESLLTSSNYEIGTINLATEDIPDNASIIVISTPMSDFTAEEIEKLDAYMADGGDMIVSMSVALTTKLTNLERYFEEWGVSYDISMVLDMTRCLSGYPTFIVPNIATLEGLTDNLNLRTGYAAIPGARPIRTLYSESGWRIATPLMTTSADAYAKDATKAVTTYDKEADDTTGTFNVAVLTSETHANNMKYSYSYALFLNSGMISDSALGIDNLLNARYITAAINFMTEESEAVVIEAKEYSSTTLTVLGSQVTVLFWILCIIIPFGILAIGMIIWLRRRHL
;
A
#
# COMPACT_ATOMS: atom_id res chain seq x y z
N MET A 1 -71.05 -26.63 -73.06
CA MET A 1 -71.29 -27.87 -72.28
C MET A 1 -70.89 -27.52 -70.83
N LYS A 2 -71.88 -27.29 -69.95
CA LYS A 2 -71.75 -27.06 -68.56
C LYS A 2 -71.67 -28.40 -67.86
N LYS A 3 -70.62 -28.73 -67.06
CA LYS A 3 -70.53 -29.79 -66.15
C LYS A 3 -70.97 -29.31 -64.76
N GLU A 4 -72.14 -29.84 -64.34
CA GLU A 4 -72.61 -29.71 -62.94
C GLU A 4 -71.71 -30.48 -61.97
N LYS A 5 -71.21 -29.84 -60.90
CA LYS A 5 -70.59 -30.47 -59.77
C LYS A 5 -71.67 -30.70 -58.76
N LYS A 6 -72.01 -32.01 -58.52
CA LYS A 6 -72.88 -32.47 -57.43
C LYS A 6 -72.10 -32.26 -56.11
N SER A 7 -72.60 -31.43 -55.18
CA SER A 7 -72.20 -31.38 -53.80
C SER A 7 -72.74 -32.58 -53.03
N GLN A 8 -71.84 -33.41 -52.55
CA GLN A 8 -72.20 -34.45 -51.56
C GLN A 8 -72.27 -33.74 -50.19
N VAL A 9 -73.46 -33.77 -49.62
CA VAL A 9 -73.70 -33.41 -48.21
C VAL A 9 -73.29 -34.59 -47.36
N GLU A 10 -72.13 -34.45 -46.66
CA GLU A 10 -71.65 -35.41 -45.65
C GLU A 10 -72.55 -35.29 -44.40
N ILE A 11 -73.44 -36.26 -44.18
CA ILE A 11 -74.26 -36.32 -42.95
C ILE A 11 -73.33 -36.76 -41.83
N LYS A 12 -72.89 -35.83 -40.93
CA LYS A 12 -72.20 -36.17 -39.68
C LYS A 12 -73.16 -37.03 -38.84
N ALA A 13 -72.69 -38.19 -38.45
CA ALA A 13 -73.34 -39.05 -37.47
C ALA A 13 -73.61 -38.29 -36.15
N PRO A 14 -74.73 -38.61 -35.44
CA PRO A 14 -75.05 -37.94 -34.19
C PRO A 14 -73.93 -38.27 -33.15
N VAL A 15 -73.34 -37.17 -32.59
CA VAL A 15 -72.33 -37.28 -31.52
C VAL A 15 -72.96 -37.97 -30.31
N SER A 16 -72.35 -39.07 -29.84
CA SER A 16 -72.81 -39.79 -28.66
C SER A 16 -72.83 -38.94 -27.42
N ASN A 17 -73.79 -39.10 -26.52
CA ASN A 17 -73.80 -38.40 -25.23
C ASN A 17 -72.52 -38.63 -24.41
N GLU A 18 -71.84 -39.76 -24.61
CA GLU A 18 -70.53 -40.06 -23.99
C GLU A 18 -69.44 -39.16 -24.54
N ASP A 19 -69.40 -38.91 -25.87
CA ASP A 19 -68.38 -37.95 -26.47
C ASP A 19 -68.54 -36.53 -25.99
N ILE A 20 -69.79 -36.11 -25.69
CA ILE A 20 -70.10 -34.76 -25.16
C ILE A 20 -69.66 -34.66 -23.71
N ILE A 21 -69.82 -35.65 -22.89
CA ILE A 21 -69.42 -35.74 -21.50
C ILE A 21 -67.86 -35.74 -21.40
N GLU A 22 -67.20 -36.53 -22.21
CA GLU A 22 -65.75 -36.66 -22.28
C GLU A 22 -65.09 -35.29 -22.74
N ALA A 23 -65.69 -34.62 -23.76
CA ALA A 23 -65.28 -33.33 -24.22
C ALA A 23 -65.47 -32.20 -23.15
N GLN A 24 -66.52 -32.28 -22.32
CA GLN A 24 -66.79 -31.40 -21.22
C GLN A 24 -65.82 -31.66 -20.06
N GLU A 25 -65.48 -32.87 -19.72
CA GLU A 25 -64.46 -33.20 -18.70
C GLU A 25 -63.05 -32.74 -19.12
N ILE A 26 -62.66 -33.00 -20.37
CA ILE A 26 -61.38 -32.55 -20.91
C ILE A 26 -61.30 -31.02 -20.89
N LYS A 27 -62.37 -30.32 -21.22
CA LYS A 27 -62.46 -28.87 -21.23
C LYS A 27 -62.36 -28.30 -19.79
N SER A 28 -63.04 -28.93 -18.82
CA SER A 28 -62.99 -28.55 -17.41
C SER A 28 -61.60 -28.79 -16.80
N ARG A 29 -60.95 -29.90 -17.09
CA ARG A 29 -59.58 -30.25 -16.68
C ARG A 29 -58.58 -29.24 -17.29
N LYS A 30 -58.65 -28.93 -18.61
CA LYS A 30 -57.82 -27.92 -19.26
C LYS A 30 -58.01 -26.54 -18.67
N LEU A 31 -59.24 -26.15 -18.34
CA LEU A 31 -59.51 -24.87 -17.69
C LEU A 31 -58.90 -24.82 -16.27
N LYS A 32 -59.10 -25.90 -15.48
CA LYS A 32 -58.60 -25.98 -14.10
C LYS A 32 -57.06 -25.99 -14.03
N TYR A 33 -56.39 -26.75 -14.87
CA TYR A 33 -54.92 -26.78 -14.92
C TYR A 33 -54.33 -25.52 -15.60
N GLY A 34 -55.01 -24.96 -16.58
CA GLY A 34 -54.61 -23.70 -17.22
C GLY A 34 -54.66 -22.53 -16.26
N THR A 35 -55.78 -22.37 -15.52
CA THR A 35 -55.90 -21.31 -14.50
C THR A 35 -54.91 -21.50 -13.36
N LEU A 36 -54.70 -22.74 -12.88
CA LEU A 36 -53.73 -23.04 -11.85
C LEU A 36 -52.28 -22.66 -12.31
N ALA A 37 -51.92 -23.04 -13.54
CA ALA A 37 -50.62 -22.69 -14.10
C ALA A 37 -50.43 -21.16 -14.22
N THR A 38 -51.46 -20.44 -14.66
CA THR A 38 -51.41 -18.98 -14.77
C THR A 38 -51.25 -18.30 -13.39
N VAL A 39 -52.00 -18.82 -12.38
CA VAL A 39 -51.88 -18.29 -10.99
C VAL A 39 -50.48 -18.56 -10.44
N PHE A 40 -49.94 -19.78 -10.62
CA PHE A 40 -48.56 -20.06 -10.16
C PHE A 40 -47.51 -19.22 -10.90
N THR A 41 -47.66 -18.99 -12.21
CA THR A 41 -46.73 -18.12 -12.95
C THR A 41 -46.81 -16.68 -12.45
N ALA A 42 -48.03 -16.16 -12.22
CA ALA A 42 -48.22 -14.84 -11.67
C ALA A 42 -47.60 -14.70 -10.24
N LEU A 43 -47.82 -15.72 -9.40
CA LEU A 43 -47.27 -15.75 -8.06
C LEU A 43 -45.74 -15.84 -8.05
N PHE A 44 -45.15 -16.59 -8.99
CA PHE A 44 -43.72 -16.66 -9.21
C PHE A 44 -43.13 -15.29 -9.63
N ILE A 45 -43.78 -14.60 -10.57
CA ILE A 45 -43.35 -13.28 -11.02
C ILE A 45 -43.40 -12.29 -9.82
N VAL A 46 -44.48 -12.32 -9.05
CA VAL A 46 -44.59 -11.47 -7.84
C VAL A 46 -43.49 -11.78 -6.82
N ALA A 47 -43.22 -13.08 -6.60
CA ALA A 47 -42.15 -13.51 -5.69
C ALA A 47 -40.77 -13.02 -6.16
N VAL A 48 -40.46 -13.07 -7.46
CA VAL A 48 -39.20 -12.54 -8.02
C VAL A 48 -39.11 -11.04 -7.83
N ILE A 49 -40.20 -10.30 -8.07
CA ILE A 49 -40.24 -8.83 -7.84
C ILE A 49 -40.01 -8.51 -6.37
N VAL A 50 -40.68 -9.20 -5.46
CA VAL A 50 -40.51 -8.97 -4.00
C VAL A 50 -39.09 -9.30 -3.56
N ILE A 51 -38.51 -10.40 -4.05
CA ILE A 51 -37.12 -10.76 -3.75
C ILE A 51 -36.16 -9.69 -4.28
N ASN A 52 -36.34 -9.19 -5.51
CA ASN A 52 -35.51 -8.11 -6.05
C ASN A 52 -35.61 -6.82 -5.23
N ILE A 53 -36.83 -6.41 -4.84
CA ILE A 53 -37.04 -5.24 -3.97
C ILE A 53 -36.39 -5.45 -2.62
N PHE A 54 -36.54 -6.66 -2.03
CA PHE A 54 -35.94 -6.99 -0.74
C PHE A 54 -34.40 -7.00 -0.82
N VAL A 55 -33.83 -7.61 -1.87
CA VAL A 55 -32.39 -7.60 -2.09
C VAL A 55 -31.89 -6.17 -2.29
N GLY A 56 -32.53 -5.36 -3.13
CA GLY A 56 -32.18 -3.94 -3.30
C GLY A 56 -32.21 -3.17 -1.97
N TYR A 57 -33.27 -3.31 -1.18
CA TYR A 57 -33.36 -2.68 0.13
C TYR A 57 -32.28 -3.15 1.12
N MET A 58 -31.93 -4.44 1.07
CA MET A 58 -30.86 -4.99 1.90
C MET A 58 -29.48 -4.49 1.44
N THR A 59 -29.25 -4.39 0.13
CA THR A 59 -27.99 -3.88 -0.43
C THR A 59 -27.77 -2.39 -0.10
N ASP A 60 -28.85 -1.59 -0.13
CA ASP A 60 -28.79 -0.17 0.24
C ASP A 60 -28.56 0.08 1.75
N ARG A 61 -28.92 -0.89 2.60
CA ARG A 61 -28.85 -0.73 4.05
C ARG A 61 -27.70 -1.51 4.71
N PHE A 62 -27.27 -2.56 4.10
CA PHE A 62 -26.13 -3.38 4.50
C PHE A 62 -25.22 -3.53 3.28
N VAL A 63 -23.98 -3.12 3.41
CA VAL A 63 -22.98 -3.33 2.34
C VAL A 63 -22.78 -4.84 2.15
N LEU A 64 -23.73 -5.49 1.43
CA LEU A 64 -23.67 -6.90 1.03
C LEU A 64 -22.96 -7.04 -0.32
N GLU A 65 -21.89 -6.29 -0.52
CA GLU A 65 -21.04 -6.43 -1.69
C GLU A 65 -19.97 -7.49 -1.38
N PHE A 66 -20.05 -8.58 -2.11
CA PHE A 66 -18.99 -9.59 -2.08
C PHE A 66 -17.88 -9.14 -3.01
N ASP A 67 -16.71 -8.89 -2.45
CA ASP A 67 -15.52 -8.68 -3.26
C ASP A 67 -15.22 -9.95 -4.05
N MET A 68 -15.40 -9.87 -5.37
CA MET A 68 -15.13 -10.97 -6.31
C MET A 68 -13.77 -10.80 -7.01
N THR A 69 -12.96 -9.83 -6.59
CA THR A 69 -11.58 -9.72 -7.04
C THR A 69 -10.76 -10.89 -6.49
N SER A 70 -9.77 -11.35 -7.24
CA SER A 70 -8.95 -12.50 -6.82
C SER A 70 -8.12 -12.22 -5.56
N GLU A 71 -7.89 -10.93 -5.26
CA GLU A 71 -7.03 -10.45 -4.17
C GLU A 71 -7.79 -9.78 -3.01
N ASN A 72 -9.14 -9.82 -3.02
CA ASN A 72 -9.98 -9.12 -2.02
C ASN A 72 -9.59 -7.63 -1.86
N LEU A 73 -9.39 -6.93 -2.99
CA LEU A 73 -8.87 -5.56 -3.03
C LEU A 73 -9.67 -4.56 -2.19
N PHE A 74 -10.96 -4.81 -2.01
CA PHE A 74 -11.89 -3.95 -1.29
C PHE A 74 -12.23 -4.48 0.11
N GLU A 75 -11.74 -5.66 0.51
CA GLU A 75 -11.96 -6.16 1.86
C GLU A 75 -11.14 -5.32 2.84
N ILE A 76 -11.81 -4.74 3.82
CA ILE A 76 -11.14 -3.96 4.86
C ILE A 76 -10.58 -4.92 5.92
N SER A 77 -9.31 -4.76 6.29
CA SER A 77 -8.64 -5.56 7.30
C SER A 77 -9.34 -5.48 8.66
N GLU A 78 -9.11 -6.47 9.52
CA GLU A 78 -9.70 -6.45 10.86
C GLU A 78 -9.15 -5.28 11.67
N ASP A 79 -7.87 -4.98 11.56
CA ASP A 79 -7.22 -3.87 12.24
C ASP A 79 -7.86 -2.51 11.88
N THR A 80 -8.10 -2.28 10.59
CA THR A 80 -8.84 -1.07 10.15
C THR A 80 -10.27 -1.04 10.68
N ARG A 81 -10.94 -2.21 10.73
CA ARG A 81 -12.31 -2.29 11.29
C ARG A 81 -12.34 -1.94 12.76
N GLU A 82 -11.37 -2.40 13.55
CA GLU A 82 -11.22 -2.04 14.95
C GLU A 82 -11.00 -0.53 15.09
N VAL A 83 -10.08 0.05 14.34
CA VAL A 83 -9.84 1.51 14.35
C VAL A 83 -11.11 2.29 14.03
N LEU A 84 -11.86 1.89 12.99
CA LEU A 84 -13.08 2.59 12.58
C LEU A 84 -14.24 2.40 13.57
N ALA A 85 -14.30 1.26 14.26
CA ALA A 85 -15.33 0.98 15.26
C ALA A 85 -15.08 1.71 16.57
N ASP A 86 -13.81 1.93 16.93
CA ASP A 86 -13.38 2.55 18.19
C ASP A 86 -13.16 4.07 18.09
N LEU A 87 -13.55 4.70 16.97
CA LEU A 87 -13.48 6.15 16.81
C LEU A 87 -14.28 6.84 17.92
N ASP A 88 -13.63 7.65 18.74
CA ASP A 88 -14.21 8.46 19.82
C ASP A 88 -14.47 9.92 19.40
N GLU A 89 -13.94 10.33 18.24
CA GLU A 89 -14.07 11.65 17.65
C GLU A 89 -14.55 11.56 16.20
N HIS A 90 -15.33 12.56 15.75
CA HIS A 90 -15.84 12.59 14.38
C HIS A 90 -14.76 12.98 13.38
N ILE A 91 -14.55 12.12 12.38
CA ILE A 91 -13.61 12.32 11.28
C ILE A 91 -14.36 12.76 10.02
N THR A 92 -13.81 13.75 9.34
CA THR A 92 -14.29 14.19 8.02
C THR A 92 -13.25 13.92 6.97
N ILE A 93 -13.58 13.11 5.98
CA ILE A 93 -12.74 12.91 4.78
C ILE A 93 -13.34 13.76 3.66
N THR A 94 -12.57 14.72 3.16
CA THR A 94 -12.98 15.58 2.03
C THR A 94 -12.21 15.20 0.78
N VAL A 95 -12.90 14.68 -0.23
CA VAL A 95 -12.36 14.42 -1.57
C VAL A 95 -12.55 15.67 -2.42
N LEU A 96 -11.47 16.18 -3.01
CA LEU A 96 -11.49 17.42 -3.79
C LEU A 96 -11.92 17.18 -5.24
N ALA A 97 -13.13 16.67 -5.42
CA ALA A 97 -13.75 16.37 -6.72
C ALA A 97 -15.27 16.38 -6.60
N GLU A 98 -15.97 16.31 -7.73
CA GLU A 98 -17.37 15.93 -7.76
C GLU A 98 -17.48 14.41 -7.70
N GLU A 99 -18.37 13.87 -6.85
CA GLU A 99 -18.50 12.43 -6.59
C GLU A 99 -18.65 11.60 -7.87
N THR A 100 -19.56 12.02 -8.76
CA THR A 100 -19.78 11.33 -10.04
C THR A 100 -18.54 11.36 -10.93
N SER A 101 -17.84 12.51 -10.97
CA SER A 101 -16.60 12.64 -11.75
C SER A 101 -15.49 11.78 -11.17
N TYR A 102 -15.35 11.72 -9.85
CA TYR A 102 -14.35 10.91 -9.15
C TYR A 102 -14.55 9.42 -9.41
N LYS A 103 -15.78 8.94 -9.20
CA LYS A 103 -16.17 7.54 -9.40
C LYS A 103 -16.01 7.08 -10.85
N ASP A 104 -16.40 7.91 -11.84
CA ASP A 104 -16.49 7.52 -13.24
C ASP A 104 -15.23 7.91 -14.06
N SER A 105 -14.23 8.56 -13.46
CA SER A 105 -13.06 9.08 -14.16
C SER A 105 -12.09 7.98 -14.59
N THR A 106 -11.61 7.20 -13.63
CA THR A 106 -10.67 6.10 -13.85
C THR A 106 -11.01 4.93 -12.95
N GLU A 107 -10.60 3.73 -13.36
CA GLU A 107 -10.75 2.51 -12.53
C GLU A 107 -10.10 2.69 -11.15
N LEU A 108 -8.94 3.34 -11.12
CA LEU A 108 -8.18 3.59 -9.88
C LEU A 108 -8.95 4.49 -8.90
N LEU A 109 -9.50 5.62 -9.37
CA LEU A 109 -10.30 6.52 -8.53
C LEU A 109 -11.61 5.88 -8.08
N SER A 110 -12.22 5.06 -8.93
CA SER A 110 -13.38 4.24 -8.56
C SER A 110 -13.07 3.28 -7.41
N GLN A 111 -11.90 2.64 -7.41
CA GLN A 111 -11.46 1.76 -6.33
C GLN A 111 -11.30 2.51 -5.00
N ILE A 112 -10.70 3.70 -5.01
CA ILE A 112 -10.60 4.54 -3.81
C ILE A 112 -11.99 4.94 -3.31
N HIS A 113 -12.90 5.30 -4.21
CA HIS A 113 -14.29 5.62 -3.86
C HIS A 113 -14.96 4.47 -3.10
N GLU A 114 -14.82 3.22 -3.57
CA GLU A 114 -15.35 2.03 -2.89
C GLU A 114 -14.74 1.83 -1.49
N VAL A 115 -13.43 2.04 -1.32
CA VAL A 115 -12.77 1.97 -0.01
C VAL A 115 -13.35 3.05 0.92
N LEU A 116 -13.48 4.29 0.45
CA LEU A 116 -14.04 5.40 1.25
C LEU A 116 -15.47 5.14 1.69
N GLN A 117 -16.32 4.57 0.83
CA GLN A 117 -17.69 4.19 1.18
C GLN A 117 -17.75 3.13 2.29
N ARG A 118 -16.83 2.15 2.24
CA ARG A 118 -16.72 1.13 3.29
C ARG A 118 -16.26 1.72 4.62
N TYR A 119 -15.33 2.69 4.59
CA TYR A 119 -14.90 3.41 5.79
C TYR A 119 -16.07 4.14 6.45
N GLU A 120 -16.85 4.87 5.66
CA GLU A 120 -18.05 5.56 6.17
C GLU A 120 -19.05 4.57 6.77
N ALA A 121 -19.32 3.44 6.09
CA ALA A 121 -20.25 2.42 6.54
C ALA A 121 -19.78 1.69 7.82
N LEU A 122 -18.48 1.46 8.00
CA LEU A 122 -17.90 0.74 9.15
C LEU A 122 -17.70 1.61 10.38
N SER A 123 -17.66 2.93 10.23
CA SER A 123 -17.37 3.90 11.31
C SER A 123 -18.50 4.16 12.30
N ASN A 124 -19.63 3.46 12.18
CA ASN A 124 -20.82 3.70 13.03
C ASN A 124 -21.34 5.15 13.01
N GLY A 125 -21.07 5.89 11.92
CA GLY A 125 -21.43 7.30 11.76
C GLY A 125 -20.43 8.29 12.37
N MET A 126 -19.27 7.81 12.83
CA MET A 126 -18.17 8.65 13.33
C MET A 126 -17.24 9.14 12.21
N LEU A 127 -17.42 8.69 10.97
CA LEU A 127 -16.70 9.18 9.80
C LEU A 127 -17.67 9.57 8.71
N THR A 128 -17.43 10.71 8.07
CA THR A 128 -18.21 11.22 6.92
C THR A 128 -17.31 11.51 5.75
N VAL A 129 -17.69 11.04 4.56
CA VAL A 129 -16.99 11.32 3.31
C VAL A 129 -17.73 12.40 2.53
N ASN A 130 -17.06 13.51 2.25
CA ASN A 130 -17.59 14.64 1.48
C ASN A 130 -16.85 14.80 0.16
N TYR A 131 -17.59 15.02 -0.92
CA TYR A 131 -17.04 15.34 -2.23
C TYR A 131 -17.25 16.82 -2.53
N VAL A 132 -16.18 17.57 -2.75
CA VAL A 132 -16.25 19.03 -2.93
C VAL A 132 -15.35 19.46 -4.06
N ASN A 133 -15.94 20.08 -5.09
CA ASN A 133 -15.16 20.64 -6.18
C ASN A 133 -14.33 21.86 -5.71
N PRO A 134 -12.98 21.78 -5.70
CA PRO A 134 -12.11 22.83 -5.18
C PRO A 134 -12.22 24.14 -5.98
N ASN A 135 -12.54 24.08 -7.27
CA ASN A 135 -12.70 25.26 -8.13
C ASN A 135 -13.94 26.08 -7.81
N LEU A 136 -14.96 25.45 -7.20
CA LEU A 136 -16.21 26.09 -6.81
C LEU A 136 -16.20 26.57 -5.34
N ASN A 137 -15.19 26.15 -4.56
CA ASN A 137 -15.09 26.41 -3.13
C ASN A 137 -13.74 27.01 -2.71
N PRO A 138 -13.44 28.28 -3.04
CA PRO A 138 -12.16 28.90 -2.72
C PRO A 138 -11.92 29.03 -1.19
N GLN A 139 -12.96 28.89 -0.37
CA GLN A 139 -12.81 28.89 1.10
C GLN A 139 -12.09 27.62 1.59
N LEU A 140 -12.24 26.49 0.91
CA LEU A 140 -11.51 25.25 1.22
C LEU A 140 -10.01 25.42 1.02
N GLN A 141 -9.61 26.03 -0.09
CA GLN A 141 -8.19 26.32 -0.35
C GLN A 141 -7.59 27.17 0.76
N LYS A 142 -8.37 28.16 1.24
CA LYS A 142 -7.92 29.01 2.36
C LYS A 142 -7.90 28.25 3.69
N LYS A 143 -8.84 27.36 3.93
CA LYS A 143 -8.90 26.52 5.15
C LYS A 143 -7.66 25.62 5.26
N PHE A 144 -7.22 25.07 4.15
CA PHE A 144 -6.11 24.12 4.06
C PHE A 144 -4.83 24.75 3.46
N GLU A 145 -4.68 26.08 3.54
CA GLU A 145 -3.53 26.81 2.96
C GLU A 145 -2.19 26.30 3.50
N THR A 146 -2.16 25.81 4.74
CA THR A 146 -0.97 25.26 5.39
C THR A 146 -0.53 23.90 4.84
N LEU A 147 -1.37 23.21 4.05
CA LEU A 147 -1.04 21.93 3.43
C LEU A 147 -0.29 22.05 2.10
N GLY A 148 0.05 23.26 1.65
CA GLY A 148 0.56 23.51 0.32
C GLY A 148 -0.56 23.57 -0.74
N GLY A 149 -0.23 23.44 -2.00
CA GLY A 149 -1.21 23.51 -3.08
C GLY A 149 -2.12 22.27 -3.11
N LEU A 150 -3.43 22.48 -2.96
CA LEU A 150 -4.42 21.42 -3.14
C LEU A 150 -4.76 21.25 -4.62
N SER A 151 -4.82 20.03 -5.08
CA SER A 151 -5.14 19.66 -6.46
C SER A 151 -6.49 18.93 -6.56
N GLU A 152 -7.01 18.80 -7.77
CA GLU A 152 -8.18 17.98 -8.03
C GLU A 152 -7.87 16.51 -7.72
N ASN A 153 -8.83 15.81 -7.11
CA ASN A 153 -8.76 14.43 -6.63
C ASN A 153 -7.91 14.20 -5.36
N ASP A 154 -7.34 15.24 -4.76
CA ASP A 154 -6.70 15.12 -3.45
C ASP A 154 -7.73 14.78 -2.37
N ILE A 155 -7.26 14.16 -1.30
CA ILE A 155 -8.07 13.79 -0.13
C ILE A 155 -7.52 14.51 1.09
N VAL A 156 -8.41 15.12 1.87
CA VAL A 156 -8.08 15.71 3.17
C VAL A 156 -8.86 14.99 4.26
N ILE A 157 -8.15 14.40 5.20
CA ILE A 157 -8.69 13.78 6.41
C ILE A 157 -8.59 14.81 7.53
N GLU A 158 -9.68 15.06 8.25
CA GLU A 158 -9.77 16.10 9.28
C GLU A 158 -10.40 15.55 10.56
N SER A 159 -9.77 15.83 11.70
CA SER A 159 -10.33 15.70 13.06
C SER A 159 -10.48 17.08 13.71
N SER A 160 -10.87 17.15 14.97
CA SER A 160 -10.87 18.42 15.72
C SER A 160 -9.45 18.93 16.01
N LYS A 161 -8.46 18.05 16.01
CA LYS A 161 -7.07 18.36 16.37
C LYS A 161 -6.25 18.86 15.18
N ARG A 162 -6.36 18.15 14.03
CA ARG A 162 -5.55 18.44 12.84
C ARG A 162 -6.12 17.83 11.57
N PHE A 163 -5.40 18.00 10.48
CA PHE A 163 -5.74 17.40 9.19
C PHE A 163 -4.51 16.79 8.50
N LYS A 164 -4.76 15.79 7.66
CA LYS A 164 -3.78 15.10 6.82
C LYS A 164 -4.18 15.23 5.37
N HIS A 165 -3.24 15.61 4.51
CA HIS A 165 -3.41 15.66 3.06
C HIS A 165 -2.83 14.42 2.40
N LEU A 166 -3.57 13.82 1.48
CA LEU A 166 -3.16 12.70 0.66
C LEU A 166 -3.41 13.04 -0.81
N THR A 167 -2.39 12.83 -1.64
CA THR A 167 -2.55 12.91 -3.10
C THR A 167 -2.96 11.54 -3.66
N PRO A 168 -3.56 11.46 -4.86
CA PRO A 168 -3.88 10.18 -5.48
C PRO A 168 -2.67 9.24 -5.62
N SER A 169 -1.48 9.78 -5.88
CA SER A 169 -0.24 8.98 -5.96
C SER A 169 0.17 8.32 -4.64
N ASN A 170 -0.22 8.88 -3.50
CA ASN A 170 0.03 8.26 -2.20
C ASN A 170 -0.81 7.00 -1.96
N LEU A 171 -1.93 6.84 -2.69
CA LEU A 171 -2.90 5.78 -2.48
C LEU A 171 -2.64 4.53 -3.32
N TYR A 172 -1.61 4.56 -4.17
CA TYR A 172 -1.21 3.44 -5.01
C TYR A 172 0.24 3.06 -4.79
N GLU A 173 0.54 1.82 -5.08
CA GLU A 173 1.90 1.36 -5.28
C GLU A 173 2.23 1.47 -6.77
N LEU A 174 3.24 2.26 -7.08
CA LEU A 174 3.69 2.52 -8.43
C LEU A 174 4.98 1.76 -8.71
N GLN A 175 5.09 1.14 -9.88
CA GLN A 175 6.32 0.51 -10.36
C GLN A 175 6.62 1.02 -11.77
N GLN A 176 7.89 1.16 -12.08
CA GLN A 176 8.34 1.55 -13.40
C GLN A 176 8.93 0.35 -14.15
N ASP A 177 8.63 0.22 -15.44
CA ASP A 177 9.20 -0.81 -16.29
C ASP A 177 10.59 -0.41 -16.83
N ASP A 178 11.25 -1.34 -17.53
CA ASP A 178 12.57 -1.11 -18.13
C ASP A 178 12.56 -0.01 -19.22
N GLU A 179 11.39 0.39 -19.71
CA GLU A 179 11.20 1.44 -20.72
C GLU A 179 10.91 2.82 -20.08
N GLY A 180 10.79 2.87 -18.74
CA GLY A 180 10.52 4.07 -17.99
C GLY A 180 9.02 4.41 -17.83
N ASN A 181 8.10 3.51 -18.21
CA ASN A 181 6.67 3.73 -18.01
C ASN A 181 6.28 3.36 -16.59
N THR A 182 5.55 4.24 -15.92
CA THR A 182 5.02 3.99 -14.58
C THR A 182 3.66 3.31 -14.67
N TYR A 183 3.49 2.23 -13.92
CA TYR A 183 2.23 1.49 -13.80
C TYR A 183 1.92 1.17 -12.34
N VAL A 184 0.63 1.02 -12.05
CA VAL A 184 0.15 0.72 -10.70
C VAL A 184 0.25 -0.79 -10.47
N VAL A 185 0.91 -1.19 -9.39
CA VAL A 185 1.08 -2.61 -8.98
C VAL A 185 0.27 -2.98 -7.75
N GLY A 186 -0.23 -1.99 -7.00
CA GLY A 186 -1.00 -2.25 -5.80
C GLY A 186 -1.84 -1.05 -5.34
N LEU A 187 -2.75 -1.31 -4.40
CA LEU A 187 -3.59 -0.32 -3.75
C LEU A 187 -3.16 -0.14 -2.30
N ARG A 188 -2.72 1.07 -1.95
CA ARG A 188 -2.33 1.47 -0.59
C ARG A 188 -3.39 2.33 0.11
N ALA A 189 -4.58 2.45 -0.49
CA ALA A 189 -5.61 3.36 0.02
C ALA A 189 -5.97 3.05 1.48
N GLU A 190 -6.14 1.78 1.84
CA GLU A 190 -6.45 1.37 3.20
C GLU A 190 -5.34 1.80 4.17
N GLN A 191 -4.09 1.45 3.90
CA GLN A 191 -2.94 1.83 4.72
C GLN A 191 -2.85 3.34 4.94
N ARG A 192 -2.99 4.12 3.85
CA ARG A 192 -2.83 5.58 3.90
C ARG A 192 -4.02 6.29 4.55
N LEU A 193 -5.22 5.81 4.34
CA LEU A 193 -6.43 6.39 4.96
C LEU A 193 -6.46 6.09 6.45
N THR A 194 -6.22 4.85 6.88
CA THR A 194 -6.19 4.48 8.30
C THR A 194 -5.05 5.18 9.03
N GLY A 195 -3.84 5.17 8.46
CA GLY A 195 -2.71 5.92 9.02
C GLY A 195 -2.98 7.43 9.11
N GLY A 196 -3.65 8.00 8.11
CA GLY A 196 -4.09 9.41 8.14
C GLY A 196 -5.13 9.69 9.22
N ILE A 197 -6.08 8.78 9.46
CA ILE A 197 -7.07 8.90 10.54
C ILE A 197 -6.35 8.86 11.89
N LEU A 198 -5.51 7.86 12.14
CA LEU A 198 -4.75 7.72 13.37
C LEU A 198 -3.87 8.95 13.64
N PHE A 199 -3.18 9.45 12.61
CA PHE A 199 -2.41 10.67 12.71
C PHE A 199 -3.26 11.88 13.12
N THR A 200 -4.47 12.03 12.56
CA THR A 200 -5.32 13.16 12.91
C THR A 200 -5.88 13.07 14.32
N LEU A 201 -5.99 11.87 14.87
CA LEU A 201 -6.49 11.60 16.23
C LEU A 201 -5.41 11.62 17.31
N ALA A 202 -4.17 11.35 16.97
CA ALA A 202 -3.06 11.25 17.90
C ALA A 202 -2.98 12.50 18.82
N ASP A 203 -2.73 12.31 20.11
CA ASP A 203 -2.56 13.43 21.04
C ASP A 203 -1.24 14.15 20.78
N GLU A 204 -0.19 13.41 20.55
CA GLU A 204 1.14 13.88 20.22
C GLU A 204 1.55 13.37 18.83
N ILE A 205 2.26 14.19 18.08
CA ILE A 205 2.85 13.78 16.80
C ILE A 205 4.28 13.38 17.07
N PRO A 206 4.72 12.19 16.60
CA PRO A 206 6.13 11.82 16.70
C PRO A 206 6.98 12.81 15.90
N MET A 207 8.05 13.28 16.49
CA MET A 207 8.97 14.23 15.86
C MET A 207 10.23 13.54 15.37
N ALA A 208 10.66 13.91 14.15
CA ALA A 208 11.99 13.64 13.66
C ALA A 208 12.83 14.93 13.77
N LEU A 209 13.81 14.92 14.67
CA LEU A 209 14.61 16.09 14.99
C LEU A 209 16.01 16.00 14.38
N TYR A 210 16.33 16.95 13.52
CA TYR A 210 17.68 17.09 12.96
C TYR A 210 18.59 17.80 13.96
N THR A 211 19.74 17.20 14.27
CA THR A 211 20.77 17.88 15.07
C THR A 211 21.32 19.09 14.32
N THR A 212 21.68 20.12 15.07
CA THR A 212 22.29 21.34 14.56
C THR A 212 23.40 21.83 15.50
N GLY A 213 24.38 22.53 14.97
CA GLY A 213 25.50 23.08 15.74
C GLY A 213 26.85 22.51 15.35
N HIS A 214 26.89 21.48 14.50
CA HIS A 214 28.10 20.78 14.08
C HIS A 214 28.35 20.90 12.57
N ASP A 215 27.84 21.97 11.95
CA ASP A 215 27.91 22.23 10.50
C ASP A 215 27.25 21.07 9.67
N GLU A 216 26.15 20.52 10.19
CA GLU A 216 25.40 19.45 9.55
C GLU A 216 24.74 19.92 8.25
N THR A 217 24.56 19.00 7.32
CA THR A 217 23.72 19.23 6.15
C THR A 217 22.25 19.14 6.57
N THR A 218 21.54 20.27 6.50
CA THR A 218 20.13 20.36 6.93
C THR A 218 19.14 20.40 5.77
N SER A 219 19.61 20.56 4.52
CA SER A 219 18.73 20.57 3.34
C SER A 219 18.69 19.18 2.70
N LEU A 220 17.70 18.40 3.07
CA LEU A 220 17.39 17.07 2.55
C LEU A 220 15.89 17.01 2.24
N GLU A 221 15.43 17.80 1.26
CA GLU A 221 14.02 18.01 0.95
C GLU A 221 13.27 16.70 0.69
N GLU A 222 13.87 15.81 -0.09
CA GLU A 222 13.28 14.50 -0.39
C GLU A 222 13.22 13.59 0.86
N PHE A 223 14.24 13.61 1.71
CA PHE A 223 14.25 12.82 2.94
C PHE A 223 13.24 13.36 3.97
N GLU A 224 13.13 14.69 4.11
CA GLU A 224 12.09 15.33 4.93
C GLU A 224 10.69 14.99 4.42
N SER A 225 10.51 14.93 3.10
CA SER A 225 9.26 14.50 2.48
C SER A 225 8.90 13.04 2.83
N LEU A 226 9.88 12.14 2.88
CA LEU A 226 9.67 10.76 3.30
C LEU A 226 9.26 10.66 4.77
N LEU A 227 9.93 11.39 5.67
CA LEU A 227 9.59 11.45 7.09
C LEU A 227 8.17 12.03 7.30
N THR A 228 7.85 13.12 6.62
CA THR A 228 6.50 13.72 6.67
C THR A 228 5.43 12.77 6.12
N SER A 229 5.74 12.02 5.05
CA SER A 229 4.85 10.99 4.50
C SER A 229 4.66 9.81 5.46
N SER A 230 5.66 9.56 6.31
CA SER A 230 5.61 8.57 7.41
C SER A 230 5.01 9.13 8.71
N ASN A 231 4.34 10.28 8.63
CA ASN A 231 3.62 10.95 9.73
C ASN A 231 4.47 11.55 10.85
N TYR A 232 5.73 11.91 10.55
CA TYR A 232 6.57 12.67 11.48
C TYR A 232 6.41 14.18 11.29
N GLU A 233 6.45 14.93 12.38
CA GLU A 233 6.72 16.36 12.36
C GLU A 233 8.23 16.57 12.32
N ILE A 234 8.68 17.48 11.43
CA ILE A 234 10.10 17.76 11.27
C ILE A 234 10.49 18.96 12.12
N GLY A 235 11.56 18.80 12.88
CA GLY A 235 12.13 19.87 13.68
C GLY A 235 13.65 19.84 13.68
N THR A 236 14.26 20.80 14.35
CA THR A 236 15.70 20.86 14.59
C THR A 236 15.97 20.97 16.07
N ILE A 237 17.12 20.46 16.52
CA ILE A 237 17.55 20.54 17.91
C ILE A 237 19.04 20.84 17.99
N ASN A 238 19.41 21.77 18.89
CA ASN A 238 20.80 22.01 19.25
C ASN A 238 21.07 21.40 20.62
N LEU A 239 21.70 20.22 20.64
CA LEU A 239 21.95 19.46 21.87
C LEU A 239 22.84 20.17 22.89
N ALA A 240 23.67 21.17 22.44
CA ALA A 240 24.47 21.98 23.34
C ALA A 240 23.61 22.91 24.21
N THR A 241 22.42 23.30 23.76
CA THR A 241 21.57 24.30 24.42
C THR A 241 20.18 23.80 24.78
N GLU A 242 19.76 22.68 24.22
CA GLU A 242 18.41 22.16 24.34
C GLU A 242 18.43 20.72 24.83
N ASP A 243 17.39 20.30 25.53
CA ASP A 243 17.14 18.92 25.90
C ASP A 243 16.18 18.28 24.88
N ILE A 244 16.35 16.98 24.64
CA ILE A 244 15.50 16.23 23.70
C ILE A 244 14.09 16.14 24.29
N PRO A 245 13.04 16.59 23.58
CA PRO A 245 11.67 16.53 24.06
C PRO A 245 11.12 15.09 24.05
N ASP A 246 10.16 14.80 24.94
CA ASP A 246 9.59 13.48 25.14
C ASP A 246 8.89 12.89 23.90
N ASN A 247 8.40 13.76 22.99
CA ASN A 247 7.77 13.36 21.73
C ASN A 247 8.77 13.23 20.56
N ALA A 248 10.07 13.35 20.81
CA ALA A 248 11.09 13.01 19.81
C ALA A 248 11.12 11.49 19.63
N SER A 249 10.82 11.03 18.43
CA SER A 249 10.84 9.61 18.08
C SER A 249 12.08 9.24 17.28
N ILE A 250 12.61 10.16 16.48
CA ILE A 250 13.82 9.95 15.69
C ILE A 250 14.75 11.16 15.82
N ILE A 251 16.00 10.92 16.17
CA ILE A 251 17.07 11.92 16.03
C ILE A 251 17.84 11.65 14.75
N VAL A 252 17.93 12.65 13.89
CA VAL A 252 18.67 12.59 12.62
C VAL A 252 19.98 13.34 12.72
N ILE A 253 21.11 12.62 12.69
CA ILE A 253 22.44 13.19 12.62
C ILE A 253 22.91 13.15 11.17
N SER A 254 22.77 14.28 10.47
CA SER A 254 23.03 14.35 9.04
C SER A 254 24.36 15.05 8.73
N THR A 255 25.36 14.25 8.40
CA THR A 255 26.67 14.74 7.92
C THR A 255 27.33 15.81 8.80
N PRO A 256 27.54 15.57 10.10
CA PRO A 256 28.24 16.52 10.96
C PRO A 256 29.70 16.69 10.50
N MET A 257 30.19 17.93 10.52
CA MET A 257 31.55 18.28 10.10
C MET A 257 32.44 18.65 11.31
N SER A 258 31.85 18.83 12.49
CA SER A 258 32.56 19.05 13.76
C SER A 258 32.05 18.08 14.84
N ASP A 259 32.91 17.81 15.85
CA ASP A 259 32.66 16.77 16.86
C ASP A 259 31.65 17.25 17.92
N PHE A 260 30.90 16.32 18.45
CA PHE A 260 29.97 16.50 19.56
C PHE A 260 30.74 16.57 20.89
N THR A 261 30.23 17.34 21.83
CA THR A 261 30.76 17.38 23.21
C THR A 261 30.32 16.10 23.97
N ALA A 262 30.97 15.85 25.11
CA ALA A 262 30.60 14.70 25.95
C ALA A 262 29.17 14.85 26.53
N GLU A 263 28.76 16.09 26.85
CA GLU A 263 27.42 16.36 27.37
C GLU A 263 26.33 16.11 26.30
N GLU A 264 26.60 16.42 25.03
CA GLU A 264 25.66 16.13 23.93
C GLU A 264 25.54 14.62 23.70
N ILE A 265 26.64 13.89 23.80
CA ILE A 265 26.62 12.41 23.74
C ILE A 265 25.83 11.81 24.90
N GLU A 266 25.96 12.34 26.13
CA GLU A 266 25.18 11.88 27.29
C GLU A 266 23.67 12.08 27.06
N LYS A 267 23.24 13.18 26.40
CA LYS A 267 21.84 13.40 26.04
C LYS A 267 21.34 12.39 25.00
N LEU A 268 22.17 12.11 23.99
CA LEU A 268 21.82 11.08 22.97
C LEU A 268 21.74 9.68 23.62
N ASP A 269 22.67 9.34 24.50
CA ASP A 269 22.68 8.04 25.17
C ASP A 269 21.45 7.86 26.08
N ALA A 270 21.08 8.91 26.82
CA ALA A 270 19.87 8.90 27.66
C ALA A 270 18.60 8.73 26.83
N TYR A 271 18.50 9.43 25.69
CA TYR A 271 17.39 9.35 24.76
C TYR A 271 17.26 7.94 24.14
N MET A 272 18.38 7.35 23.70
CA MET A 272 18.38 5.99 23.16
C MET A 272 18.07 4.95 24.24
N ALA A 273 18.52 5.15 25.47
CA ALA A 273 18.22 4.25 26.61
C ALA A 273 16.72 4.28 27.00
N ASP A 274 15.99 5.36 26.65
CA ASP A 274 14.55 5.49 26.90
C ASP A 274 13.68 5.00 25.72
N GLY A 275 14.29 4.38 24.72
CA GLY A 275 13.58 3.77 23.58
C GLY A 275 13.51 4.64 22.33
N GLY A 276 14.29 5.70 22.25
CA GLY A 276 14.39 6.55 21.06
C GLY A 276 15.16 5.91 19.92
N ASP A 277 14.97 6.41 18.70
CA ASP A 277 15.63 5.94 17.48
C ASP A 277 16.59 6.99 16.91
N MET A 278 17.60 6.53 16.18
CA MET A 278 18.59 7.41 15.58
C MET A 278 18.88 7.04 14.12
N ILE A 279 18.90 8.01 13.24
CA ILE A 279 19.39 7.88 11.86
C ILE A 279 20.66 8.72 11.71
N VAL A 280 21.74 8.06 11.36
CA VAL A 280 23.05 8.68 11.17
C VAL A 280 23.45 8.59 9.71
N SER A 281 23.86 9.71 9.13
CA SER A 281 24.48 9.72 7.80
C SER A 281 25.83 10.42 7.84
N MET A 282 26.85 9.77 7.27
CA MET A 282 28.21 10.32 7.24
C MET A 282 28.66 10.59 5.79
N SER A 283 29.32 11.73 5.59
CA SER A 283 29.81 12.13 4.28
C SER A 283 31.26 11.68 4.02
N VAL A 284 31.55 11.34 2.76
CA VAL A 284 32.94 11.14 2.28
C VAL A 284 33.77 12.42 2.33
N ALA A 285 33.13 13.60 2.39
CA ALA A 285 33.81 14.89 2.52
C ALA A 285 34.42 15.11 3.90
N LEU A 286 33.96 14.39 4.92
CA LEU A 286 34.55 14.45 6.26
C LEU A 286 35.85 13.64 6.29
N THR A 287 36.97 14.33 6.35
CA THR A 287 38.34 13.72 6.34
C THR A 287 39.00 13.72 7.72
N THR A 288 38.26 14.15 8.75
CA THR A 288 38.72 14.17 10.15
C THR A 288 37.87 13.24 11.00
N LYS A 289 38.45 12.69 12.07
CA LYS A 289 37.72 11.84 13.02
C LYS A 289 36.94 12.71 14.01
N LEU A 290 35.65 12.42 14.18
CA LEU A 290 34.81 13.00 15.23
C LEU A 290 34.90 12.09 16.48
N THR A 291 35.84 12.41 17.36
CA THR A 291 36.33 11.49 18.40
C THR A 291 35.24 11.06 19.39
N ASN A 292 34.40 12.00 19.85
CA ASN A 292 33.33 11.68 20.79
C ASN A 292 32.17 10.96 20.12
N LEU A 293 31.70 11.49 18.98
CA LEU A 293 30.60 10.92 18.21
C LEU A 293 30.93 9.53 17.67
N GLU A 294 32.13 9.36 17.07
CA GLU A 294 32.52 8.05 16.53
C GLU A 294 32.75 7.02 17.62
N ARG A 295 33.24 7.42 18.82
CA ARG A 295 33.31 6.54 19.97
C ARG A 295 31.92 6.08 20.43
N TYR A 296 30.93 6.95 20.40
CA TYR A 296 29.55 6.58 20.69
C TYR A 296 29.01 5.59 19.65
N PHE A 297 29.32 5.78 18.36
CA PHE A 297 28.98 4.77 17.36
C PHE A 297 29.67 3.42 17.57
N GLU A 298 30.92 3.43 18.08
CA GLU A 298 31.64 2.20 18.44
C GLU A 298 30.91 1.42 19.56
N GLU A 299 30.24 2.11 20.48
CA GLU A 299 29.38 1.47 21.50
C GLU A 299 28.14 0.80 20.85
N TRP A 300 27.63 1.36 19.76
CA TRP A 300 26.58 0.78 18.91
C TRP A 300 27.12 -0.25 17.90
N GLY A 301 28.38 -0.63 18.00
CA GLY A 301 29.01 -1.66 17.17
C GLY A 301 29.42 -1.20 15.77
N VAL A 302 29.49 0.09 15.52
CA VAL A 302 29.76 0.65 14.20
C VAL A 302 30.95 1.60 14.22
N SER A 303 31.78 1.54 13.17
CA SER A 303 32.88 2.47 12.95
C SER A 303 32.98 2.86 11.48
N TYR A 304 33.08 4.16 11.20
CA TYR A 304 33.28 4.67 9.84
C TYR A 304 34.78 4.82 9.54
N ASP A 305 35.23 4.26 8.41
CA ASP A 305 36.60 4.50 7.93
C ASP A 305 36.67 5.82 7.16
N ILE A 306 37.77 6.56 7.33
CA ILE A 306 38.03 7.79 6.55
C ILE A 306 38.59 7.39 5.19
N SER A 307 37.75 6.79 4.37
CA SER A 307 38.08 6.37 3.01
C SER A 307 36.83 6.43 2.13
N MET A 308 37.05 6.50 0.82
CA MET A 308 36.00 6.48 -0.18
C MET A 308 35.95 5.12 -0.86
N VAL A 309 34.82 4.49 -0.84
CA VAL A 309 34.58 3.20 -1.53
C VAL A 309 34.31 3.45 -3.01
N LEU A 310 34.92 2.64 -3.84
CA LEU A 310 34.71 2.57 -5.29
C LEU A 310 34.39 1.13 -5.69
N ASP A 311 33.41 0.95 -6.56
CA ASP A 311 33.03 -0.36 -7.08
C ASP A 311 32.84 -0.27 -8.61
N MET A 312 33.83 -0.75 -9.36
CA MET A 312 33.80 -0.75 -10.84
C MET A 312 32.85 -1.82 -11.39
N THR A 313 32.53 -2.81 -10.59
CA THR A 313 31.70 -3.96 -11.00
C THR A 313 30.23 -3.68 -10.82
N ARG A 314 29.89 -2.99 -9.72
CA ARG A 314 28.52 -2.65 -9.36
C ARG A 314 28.40 -1.14 -9.12
N CYS A 315 28.28 -0.39 -10.21
CA CYS A 315 28.11 1.05 -10.18
C CYS A 315 27.04 1.52 -11.16
N LEU A 316 26.40 2.63 -10.83
CA LEU A 316 25.38 3.27 -11.68
C LEU A 316 26.07 4.02 -12.83
N SER A 317 25.61 3.80 -14.05
CA SER A 317 26.05 4.53 -15.27
C SER A 317 27.57 4.54 -15.50
N GLY A 318 28.30 3.56 -14.95
CA GLY A 318 29.76 3.47 -15.10
C GLY A 318 30.56 4.41 -14.20
N TYR A 319 29.91 5.07 -13.23
CA TYR A 319 30.57 5.92 -12.22
C TYR A 319 30.89 5.08 -10.97
N PRO A 320 32.15 4.72 -10.70
CA PRO A 320 32.51 3.82 -9.61
C PRO A 320 32.23 4.36 -8.21
N THR A 321 32.02 5.67 -8.09
CA THR A 321 31.57 6.35 -6.86
C THR A 321 30.08 6.27 -6.60
N PHE A 322 29.28 5.85 -7.58
CA PHE A 322 27.83 5.60 -7.45
C PHE A 322 27.60 4.10 -7.27
N ILE A 323 27.78 3.63 -6.06
CA ILE A 323 27.75 2.22 -5.73
C ILE A 323 26.33 1.67 -5.82
N VAL A 324 26.16 0.51 -6.47
CA VAL A 324 24.93 -0.28 -6.46
C VAL A 324 25.15 -1.45 -5.49
N PRO A 325 24.75 -1.33 -4.21
CA PRO A 325 25.05 -2.34 -3.20
C PRO A 325 24.23 -3.61 -3.38
N ASN A 326 24.69 -4.70 -2.77
CA ASN A 326 23.87 -5.86 -2.49
C ASN A 326 23.03 -5.55 -1.25
N ILE A 327 21.72 -5.68 -1.33
CA ILE A 327 20.79 -5.47 -0.24
C ILE A 327 20.58 -6.81 0.47
N ALA A 328 20.81 -6.84 1.78
CA ALA A 328 20.54 -8.02 2.60
C ALA A 328 19.02 -8.16 2.82
N THR A 329 18.54 -9.39 2.83
CA THR A 329 17.15 -9.68 3.20
C THR A 329 17.04 -9.63 4.71
N LEU A 330 16.14 -8.80 5.22
CA LEU A 330 15.79 -8.69 6.63
C LEU A 330 14.27 -8.74 6.76
N GLU A 331 13.76 -9.72 7.47
CA GLU A 331 12.32 -9.91 7.73
C GLU A 331 11.73 -8.65 8.37
N GLY A 332 10.55 -8.27 7.96
CA GLY A 332 9.90 -7.02 8.35
C GLY A 332 10.36 -5.78 7.56
N LEU A 333 11.66 -5.66 7.25
CA LEU A 333 12.18 -4.49 6.53
C LEU A 333 12.09 -4.64 5.00
N THR A 334 12.46 -5.82 4.49
CA THR A 334 12.62 -5.99 3.02
C THR A 334 11.49 -6.78 2.37
N ASP A 335 10.50 -7.24 3.11
CA ASP A 335 9.46 -8.15 2.64
C ASP A 335 8.63 -7.54 1.50
N ASN A 336 8.38 -6.24 1.57
CA ASN A 336 7.62 -5.50 0.56
C ASN A 336 8.50 -4.81 -0.50
N LEU A 337 9.80 -5.15 -0.56
CA LEU A 337 10.72 -4.59 -1.55
C LEU A 337 11.02 -5.60 -2.65
N ASN A 338 10.80 -5.21 -3.90
CA ASN A 338 11.18 -6.06 -5.04
C ASN A 338 12.70 -6.04 -5.28
N LEU A 339 13.43 -6.83 -4.48
CA LEU A 339 14.90 -6.93 -4.58
C LEU A 339 15.39 -7.68 -5.82
N ARG A 340 14.50 -8.27 -6.62
CA ARG A 340 14.89 -9.00 -7.85
C ARG A 340 15.18 -8.06 -9.01
N THR A 341 14.42 -7.00 -9.14
CA THR A 341 14.50 -6.05 -10.25
C THR A 341 14.92 -4.67 -9.80
N GLY A 342 14.62 -4.29 -8.57
CA GLY A 342 15.01 -3.01 -8.00
C GLY A 342 16.43 -3.01 -7.44
N TYR A 343 17.06 -1.88 -7.45
CA TYR A 343 18.38 -1.64 -6.85
C TYR A 343 18.46 -0.25 -6.24
N ALA A 344 19.25 -0.12 -5.18
CA ALA A 344 19.60 1.17 -4.61
C ALA A 344 20.92 1.67 -5.20
N ALA A 345 21.16 2.98 -5.15
CA ALA A 345 22.43 3.57 -5.49
C ALA A 345 22.90 4.53 -4.39
N ILE A 346 24.18 4.48 -4.07
CA ILE A 346 24.78 5.31 -3.02
C ILE A 346 25.87 6.16 -3.65
N PRO A 347 25.60 7.45 -3.94
CA PRO A 347 26.62 8.40 -4.40
C PRO A 347 27.61 8.71 -3.27
N GLY A 348 28.86 8.28 -3.42
CA GLY A 348 29.90 8.54 -2.43
C GLY A 348 29.66 7.82 -1.10
N ALA A 349 30.36 6.73 -0.87
CA ALA A 349 30.21 5.95 0.34
C ALA A 349 31.54 5.79 1.09
N ARG A 350 31.46 5.79 2.42
CA ARG A 350 32.52 5.36 3.33
C ARG A 350 32.28 3.92 3.75
N PRO A 351 33.33 3.12 3.98
CA PRO A 351 33.16 1.82 4.60
C PRO A 351 32.59 1.95 6.03
N ILE A 352 31.58 1.15 6.33
CA ILE A 352 31.03 1.02 7.68
C ILE A 352 31.46 -0.33 8.22
N ARG A 353 32.28 -0.35 9.25
CA ARG A 353 32.71 -1.59 9.89
C ARG A 353 31.78 -1.94 11.02
N THR A 354 31.29 -3.18 11.05
CA THR A 354 30.65 -3.75 12.24
C THR A 354 31.74 -4.30 13.15
N LEU A 355 31.76 -3.84 14.40
CA LEU A 355 32.77 -4.22 15.41
C LEU A 355 32.39 -5.53 16.10
N TYR A 356 31.09 -5.84 16.11
CA TYR A 356 30.52 -7.09 16.60
C TYR A 356 29.21 -7.35 15.85
N SER A 357 28.76 -8.59 15.80
CA SER A 357 27.40 -8.94 15.36
C SER A 357 26.39 -8.87 16.50
N GLU A 358 26.83 -9.20 17.72
CA GLU A 358 26.02 -9.19 18.95
C GLU A 358 26.92 -8.83 20.12
N SER A 359 26.48 -7.94 21.01
CA SER A 359 27.14 -7.56 22.24
C SER A 359 26.13 -7.16 23.31
N GLY A 360 25.89 -8.02 24.28
CA GLY A 360 24.86 -7.83 25.31
C GLY A 360 23.46 -7.86 24.70
N TRP A 361 22.76 -6.71 24.72
CA TRP A 361 21.43 -6.54 24.18
C TRP A 361 21.42 -5.85 22.78
N ARG A 362 22.63 -5.56 22.24
CA ARG A 362 22.81 -4.87 20.96
C ARG A 362 23.16 -5.88 19.86
N ILE A 363 22.51 -5.73 18.71
CA ILE A 363 22.73 -6.55 17.51
C ILE A 363 23.02 -5.59 16.34
N ALA A 364 24.19 -5.73 15.70
CA ALA A 364 24.57 -4.95 14.53
C ALA A 364 24.41 -5.80 13.27
N THR A 365 23.49 -5.39 12.40
CA THR A 365 23.10 -6.10 11.16
C THR A 365 23.52 -5.28 9.93
N PRO A 366 24.45 -5.78 9.10
CA PRO A 366 24.73 -5.18 7.80
C PRO A 366 23.50 -5.25 6.89
N LEU A 367 23.05 -4.10 6.41
CA LEU A 367 21.91 -3.99 5.50
C LEU A 367 22.30 -3.97 4.03
N MET A 368 23.41 -3.29 3.71
CA MET A 368 23.91 -3.16 2.35
C MET A 368 25.42 -3.34 2.28
N THR A 369 25.86 -4.08 1.27
CA THR A 369 27.28 -4.37 1.05
C THR A 369 27.69 -4.15 -0.40
N THR A 370 28.95 -3.80 -0.63
CA THR A 370 29.54 -3.71 -1.98
C THR A 370 29.80 -5.08 -2.59
N SER A 371 30.30 -5.10 -3.83
CA SER A 371 30.88 -6.31 -4.42
C SER A 371 32.19 -6.69 -3.73
N ALA A 372 32.67 -7.92 -3.98
CA ALA A 372 33.97 -8.38 -3.48
C ALA A 372 35.16 -7.70 -4.19
N ASP A 373 34.95 -7.11 -5.36
CA ASP A 373 35.95 -6.42 -6.16
C ASP A 373 36.08 -4.93 -5.83
N ALA A 374 35.22 -4.43 -4.94
CA ALA A 374 35.26 -3.04 -4.48
C ALA A 374 36.59 -2.75 -3.78
N TYR A 375 36.96 -1.49 -3.75
CA TYR A 375 38.16 -1.01 -3.05
C TYR A 375 37.90 0.34 -2.43
N ALA A 376 38.64 0.65 -1.37
CA ALA A 376 38.56 1.87 -0.62
C ALA A 376 39.85 2.67 -0.73
N LYS A 377 39.73 3.95 -1.13
CA LYS A 377 40.81 4.93 -1.23
C LYS A 377 40.83 5.79 0.03
N ASP A 378 42.02 6.04 0.54
CA ASP A 378 42.23 6.94 1.69
C ASP A 378 41.74 8.37 1.37
N ALA A 379 40.66 8.80 2.00
CA ALA A 379 40.04 10.10 1.78
C ALA A 379 40.80 11.26 2.48
N THR A 380 41.80 10.98 3.31
CA THR A 380 42.69 12.01 3.87
C THR A 380 43.64 12.57 2.82
N LYS A 381 43.77 11.90 1.69
CA LYS A 381 44.57 12.29 0.52
C LYS A 381 43.67 12.70 -0.64
N ALA A 382 44.19 13.60 -1.48
CA ALA A 382 43.48 13.98 -2.68
C ALA A 382 43.34 12.74 -3.61
N VAL A 383 42.12 12.32 -3.92
CA VAL A 383 41.84 11.25 -4.88
C VAL A 383 42.06 11.80 -6.29
N THR A 384 43.15 11.38 -6.93
CA THR A 384 43.56 11.86 -8.26
C THR A 384 43.12 10.92 -9.39
N THR A 385 42.80 9.68 -9.07
CA THR A 385 42.31 8.67 -10.01
C THR A 385 41.30 7.78 -9.32
N TYR A 386 40.33 7.31 -10.10
CA TYR A 386 39.38 6.26 -9.66
C TYR A 386 39.87 4.86 -9.99
N ASP A 387 41.00 4.70 -10.67
CA ASP A 387 41.59 3.40 -10.88
C ASP A 387 42.15 2.80 -9.60
N LYS A 388 42.02 1.50 -9.43
CA LYS A 388 42.57 0.79 -8.28
C LYS A 388 44.08 0.86 -8.23
N GLU A 389 44.60 1.22 -7.10
CA GLU A 389 46.05 1.32 -6.83
C GLU A 389 46.49 0.23 -5.84
N ALA A 390 47.83 0.03 -5.75
CA ALA A 390 48.37 -1.06 -4.92
C ALA A 390 48.12 -0.90 -3.41
N ASP A 391 47.94 0.33 -2.97
CA ASP A 391 47.74 0.69 -1.56
C ASP A 391 46.23 0.68 -1.17
N ASP A 392 45.33 0.52 -2.16
CA ASP A 392 43.90 0.50 -1.91
C ASP A 392 43.48 -0.79 -1.19
N THR A 393 42.67 -0.64 -0.14
CA THR A 393 42.07 -1.78 0.56
C THR A 393 40.97 -2.39 -0.29
N THR A 394 41.06 -3.68 -0.60
CA THR A 394 40.09 -4.39 -1.45
C THR A 394 39.24 -5.35 -0.63
N GLY A 395 37.97 -5.45 -0.98
CA GLY A 395 37.04 -6.43 -0.39
C GLY A 395 35.60 -5.92 -0.36
N THR A 396 34.76 -6.70 0.31
CA THR A 396 33.37 -6.31 0.55
C THR A 396 33.29 -5.33 1.72
N PHE A 397 32.65 -4.21 1.54
CA PHE A 397 32.43 -3.19 2.56
C PHE A 397 30.93 -3.07 2.86
N ASN A 398 30.58 -2.93 4.14
CA ASN A 398 29.22 -2.49 4.47
C ASN A 398 29.10 -1.01 4.17
N VAL A 399 27.96 -0.60 3.63
CA VAL A 399 27.63 0.80 3.28
C VAL A 399 26.32 1.27 3.91
N ALA A 400 25.60 0.37 4.56
CA ALA A 400 24.50 0.63 5.48
C ALA A 400 24.45 -0.46 6.55
N VAL A 401 24.22 -0.08 7.81
CA VAL A 401 24.14 -0.98 8.97
C VAL A 401 23.01 -0.52 9.89
N LEU A 402 22.22 -1.46 10.39
CA LEU A 402 21.24 -1.23 11.44
C LEU A 402 21.73 -1.87 12.73
N THR A 403 21.74 -1.13 13.82
CA THR A 403 21.95 -1.68 15.16
C THR A 403 20.69 -1.55 15.95
N SER A 404 20.25 -2.63 16.60
CA SER A 404 19.14 -2.62 17.55
C SER A 404 19.65 -2.86 18.97
N GLU A 405 19.04 -2.20 19.94
CA GLU A 405 19.20 -2.51 21.37
C GLU A 405 17.86 -2.92 21.96
N THR A 406 17.84 -4.05 22.66
CA THR A 406 16.63 -4.55 23.32
C THR A 406 16.57 -4.06 24.75
N HIS A 407 15.48 -3.39 25.11
CA HIS A 407 15.19 -2.95 26.47
C HIS A 407 14.15 -3.87 27.10
N ALA A 408 14.43 -4.37 28.31
CA ALA A 408 13.51 -5.22 29.06
C ALA A 408 12.94 -4.44 30.24
N ASN A 409 11.67 -4.09 30.20
CA ASN A 409 10.98 -3.43 31.31
C ASN A 409 9.68 -4.19 31.66
N ASN A 410 9.62 -4.74 32.89
CA ASN A 410 8.43 -5.38 33.46
C ASN A 410 7.67 -6.36 32.54
N MET A 411 8.36 -7.27 31.84
CA MET A 411 7.86 -8.26 30.88
C MET A 411 7.39 -7.66 29.52
N LYS A 412 7.63 -6.39 29.25
CA LYS A 412 7.58 -5.82 27.91
C LYS A 412 9.01 -5.64 27.37
N TYR A 413 9.20 -5.98 26.11
CA TYR A 413 10.41 -5.65 25.38
C TYR A 413 10.10 -4.42 24.51
N SER A 414 11.02 -3.48 24.50
CA SER A 414 11.06 -2.38 23.54
C SER A 414 12.42 -2.36 22.87
N TYR A 415 12.52 -1.70 21.76
CA TYR A 415 13.76 -1.63 20.99
C TYR A 415 14.13 -0.18 20.74
N SER A 416 15.42 0.09 20.65
CA SER A 416 15.97 1.31 20.09
C SER A 416 16.82 0.94 18.89
N TYR A 417 16.64 1.68 17.81
CA TYR A 417 17.35 1.44 16.56
C TYR A 417 18.31 2.58 16.24
N ALA A 418 19.51 2.22 15.80
CA ALA A 418 20.45 3.16 15.20
C ALA A 418 20.76 2.74 13.76
N LEU A 419 20.25 3.51 12.80
CA LEU A 419 20.45 3.28 11.36
C LEU A 419 21.64 4.10 10.88
N PHE A 420 22.72 3.42 10.52
CA PHE A 420 23.96 4.02 10.02
C PHE A 420 24.03 3.97 8.49
N LEU A 421 24.06 5.12 7.87
CA LEU A 421 24.02 5.31 6.43
C LEU A 421 25.19 6.16 5.93
N ASN A 422 25.39 6.16 4.65
CA ASN A 422 26.17 7.16 3.95
C ASN A 422 25.24 8.28 3.45
N SER A 423 25.73 9.53 3.46
CA SER A 423 24.93 10.71 3.09
C SER A 423 24.34 10.61 1.68
N GLY A 424 25.03 9.95 0.77
CA GLY A 424 24.53 9.71 -0.57
C GLY A 424 23.23 8.89 -0.61
N MET A 425 22.97 8.03 0.39
CA MET A 425 21.76 7.22 0.43
C MET A 425 20.48 8.03 0.62
N ILE A 426 20.56 9.11 1.40
CA ILE A 426 19.45 10.02 1.72
C ILE A 426 19.54 11.36 1.00
N SER A 427 20.46 11.51 0.05
CA SER A 427 20.56 12.74 -0.73
C SER A 427 19.40 12.91 -1.70
N ASP A 428 18.98 14.16 -1.96
CA ASP A 428 17.92 14.45 -2.94
C ASP A 428 18.25 13.88 -4.33
N SER A 429 19.54 13.82 -4.70
CA SER A 429 19.98 13.21 -5.96
C SER A 429 19.79 11.70 -6.04
N ALA A 430 19.66 11.00 -4.92
CA ALA A 430 19.39 9.55 -4.90
C ALA A 430 17.92 9.24 -4.61
N LEU A 431 17.28 10.02 -3.74
CA LEU A 431 15.87 9.82 -3.39
C LEU A 431 14.92 10.28 -4.50
N GLY A 432 15.26 11.34 -5.23
CA GLY A 432 14.46 11.86 -6.34
C GLY A 432 14.56 11.07 -7.66
N ILE A 433 15.25 9.91 -7.67
CA ILE A 433 15.29 9.01 -8.83
C ILE A 433 14.27 7.90 -8.66
N ASP A 434 13.15 7.98 -9.37
CA ASP A 434 12.01 7.04 -9.27
C ASP A 434 12.38 5.56 -9.49
N ASN A 435 13.40 5.28 -10.29
CA ASN A 435 13.85 3.92 -10.61
C ASN A 435 14.76 3.28 -9.56
N LEU A 436 15.15 4.03 -8.54
CA LEU A 436 15.95 3.50 -7.44
C LEU A 436 15.06 3.04 -6.29
N LEU A 437 15.50 2.01 -5.60
CA LEU A 437 14.85 1.58 -4.36
C LEU A 437 15.16 2.49 -3.16
N ASN A 438 15.95 3.54 -3.31
CA ASN A 438 16.40 4.39 -2.19
C ASN A 438 15.23 4.89 -1.35
N ALA A 439 14.28 5.60 -1.95
CA ALA A 439 13.13 6.14 -1.24
C ALA A 439 12.28 5.06 -0.56
N ARG A 440 11.97 3.97 -1.28
CA ARG A 440 11.21 2.84 -0.73
C ARG A 440 11.95 2.15 0.40
N TYR A 441 13.25 1.95 0.26
CA TYR A 441 14.08 1.32 1.28
C TYR A 441 14.17 2.16 2.55
N ILE A 442 14.37 3.47 2.42
CA ILE A 442 14.41 4.40 3.56
C ILE A 442 13.04 4.44 4.26
N THR A 443 11.94 4.53 3.50
CA THR A 443 10.59 4.46 4.08
C THR A 443 10.36 3.14 4.81
N ALA A 444 10.77 2.01 4.22
CA ALA A 444 10.66 0.71 4.87
C ALA A 444 11.52 0.63 6.14
N ALA A 445 12.74 1.21 6.13
CA ALA A 445 13.60 1.24 7.30
C ALA A 445 13.03 2.11 8.44
N ILE A 446 12.46 3.29 8.11
CA ILE A 446 11.77 4.15 9.09
C ILE A 446 10.58 3.41 9.69
N ASN A 447 9.73 2.80 8.87
CA ASN A 447 8.59 2.03 9.35
C ASN A 447 9.03 0.86 10.23
N PHE A 448 10.05 0.09 9.81
CA PHE A 448 10.58 -1.03 10.58
C PHE A 448 11.07 -0.62 11.98
N MET A 449 11.77 0.51 12.09
CA MET A 449 12.25 1.04 13.38
C MET A 449 11.08 1.44 14.30
N THR A 450 9.97 1.89 13.75
CA THR A 450 8.82 2.42 14.50
C THR A 450 7.65 1.45 14.65
N GLU A 451 7.58 0.36 13.88
CA GLU A 451 6.47 -0.62 13.89
C GLU A 451 6.40 -1.44 15.18
N GLU A 452 7.46 -1.54 15.95
CA GLU A 452 7.40 -2.16 17.27
C GLU A 452 6.79 -1.25 18.35
N SER A 453 6.47 0.00 18.02
CA SER A 453 5.71 0.92 18.84
C SER A 453 4.27 1.08 18.31
N GLU A 454 3.40 0.08 18.56
CA GLU A 454 1.91 0.14 18.46
C GLU A 454 1.28 0.64 17.13
N ALA A 455 1.97 0.67 16.01
CA ALA A 455 1.37 1.04 14.74
C ALA A 455 0.62 -0.14 14.12
N VAL A 456 -0.63 0.10 13.73
CA VAL A 456 -1.44 -0.86 12.96
C VAL A 456 -0.77 -1.10 11.62
N VAL A 457 -0.20 -2.30 11.42
CA VAL A 457 0.47 -2.69 10.18
C VAL A 457 -0.57 -3.13 9.16
N ILE A 458 -0.92 -2.24 8.24
CA ILE A 458 -1.83 -2.55 7.14
C ILE A 458 -1.00 -2.76 5.87
N GLU A 459 -1.04 -3.99 5.36
CA GLU A 459 -0.32 -4.35 4.13
C GLU A 459 -0.94 -3.69 2.89
N ALA A 460 -0.09 -3.27 1.95
CA ALA A 460 -0.55 -2.84 0.64
C ALA A 460 -1.13 -4.03 -0.13
N LYS A 461 -2.26 -3.82 -0.81
CA LYS A 461 -2.89 -4.87 -1.63
C LYS A 461 -2.31 -4.86 -3.04
N GLU A 462 -1.46 -5.83 -3.33
CA GLU A 462 -0.85 -5.98 -4.65
C GLU A 462 -1.87 -6.45 -5.70
N TYR A 463 -1.78 -5.90 -6.91
CA TYR A 463 -2.52 -6.44 -8.05
C TYR A 463 -1.82 -7.69 -8.57
N SER A 464 -2.42 -8.86 -8.41
CA SER A 464 -1.86 -10.04 -9.04
C SER A 464 -2.03 -9.95 -10.56
N SER A 465 -0.94 -10.03 -11.27
CA SER A 465 -0.92 -10.13 -12.74
C SER A 465 -1.25 -11.54 -13.22
N THR A 466 -2.08 -12.28 -12.47
CA THR A 466 -2.55 -13.60 -12.93
C THR A 466 -3.46 -13.40 -14.12
N THR A 467 -2.87 -13.25 -15.30
CA THR A 467 -3.59 -13.47 -16.55
C THR A 467 -4.17 -14.88 -16.48
N LEU A 468 -5.49 -14.99 -16.48
CA LEU A 468 -6.19 -16.27 -16.62
C LEU A 468 -5.70 -16.92 -17.92
N THR A 469 -4.67 -17.76 -17.84
CA THR A 469 -4.25 -18.60 -18.94
C THR A 469 -5.28 -19.72 -19.12
N VAL A 470 -6.38 -19.37 -19.79
CA VAL A 470 -7.38 -20.36 -20.15
C VAL A 470 -6.79 -21.18 -21.30
N LEU A 471 -6.41 -22.41 -21.04
CA LEU A 471 -5.99 -23.36 -22.06
C LEU A 471 -7.11 -23.52 -23.11
N GLY A 472 -6.76 -23.51 -24.40
CA GLY A 472 -7.73 -23.63 -25.49
C GLY A 472 -8.64 -24.89 -25.36
N SER A 473 -8.14 -25.96 -24.71
CA SER A 473 -8.93 -27.14 -24.34
C SER A 473 -10.04 -26.85 -23.33
N GLN A 474 -9.79 -25.95 -22.35
CA GLN A 474 -10.80 -25.55 -21.35
C GLN A 474 -11.89 -24.67 -21.96
N VAL A 475 -11.52 -23.75 -22.86
CA VAL A 475 -12.50 -22.96 -23.64
C VAL A 475 -13.42 -23.88 -24.43
N THR A 476 -12.87 -24.90 -25.08
CA THR A 476 -13.65 -25.89 -25.86
C THR A 476 -14.60 -26.66 -24.98
N VAL A 477 -14.17 -27.14 -23.81
CA VAL A 477 -15.02 -27.85 -22.84
C VAL A 477 -16.15 -26.95 -22.32
N LEU A 478 -15.83 -25.69 -21.93
CA LEU A 478 -16.82 -24.72 -21.47
C LEU A 478 -17.87 -24.43 -22.57
N PHE A 479 -17.43 -24.25 -23.80
CA PHE A 479 -18.31 -24.06 -24.95
C PHE A 479 -19.28 -25.21 -25.13
N TRP A 480 -18.82 -26.48 -25.08
CA TRP A 480 -19.66 -27.66 -25.19
C TRP A 480 -20.67 -27.74 -24.04
N ILE A 481 -20.27 -27.44 -22.81
CA ILE A 481 -21.17 -27.49 -21.65
C ILE A 481 -22.25 -26.40 -21.76
N LEU A 482 -21.83 -25.12 -21.94
CA LEU A 482 -22.75 -23.98 -21.90
C LEU A 482 -23.63 -23.87 -23.16
N CYS A 483 -23.05 -24.09 -24.34
CA CYS A 483 -23.75 -23.86 -25.61
C CYS A 483 -24.48 -25.08 -26.12
N ILE A 484 -24.12 -26.28 -25.69
CA ILE A 484 -24.70 -27.51 -26.23
C ILE A 484 -25.36 -28.34 -25.13
N ILE A 485 -24.66 -28.79 -24.11
CA ILE A 485 -25.20 -29.74 -23.12
C ILE A 485 -26.36 -29.13 -22.34
N ILE A 486 -26.22 -27.90 -21.82
CA ILE A 486 -27.27 -27.23 -21.06
C ILE A 486 -28.52 -26.94 -21.92
N PRO A 487 -28.44 -26.28 -23.09
CA PRO A 487 -29.62 -26.03 -23.92
C PRO A 487 -30.30 -27.31 -24.39
N PHE A 488 -29.54 -28.34 -24.81
CA PHE A 488 -30.12 -29.61 -25.23
C PHE A 488 -30.75 -30.37 -24.05
N GLY A 489 -30.17 -30.28 -22.85
CA GLY A 489 -30.75 -30.83 -21.62
C GLY A 489 -32.11 -30.20 -21.31
N ILE A 490 -32.19 -28.89 -21.37
CA ILE A 490 -33.46 -28.15 -21.16
C ILE A 490 -34.51 -28.53 -22.23
N LEU A 491 -34.10 -28.61 -23.49
CA LEU A 491 -34.99 -29.05 -24.59
C LEU A 491 -35.48 -30.52 -24.39
N ALA A 492 -34.60 -31.41 -23.99
CA ALA A 492 -34.95 -32.81 -23.73
C ALA A 492 -35.96 -32.94 -22.57
N ILE A 493 -35.73 -32.22 -21.46
CA ILE A 493 -36.65 -32.17 -20.32
C ILE A 493 -38.01 -31.58 -20.76
N GLY A 494 -37.98 -30.48 -21.52
CA GLY A 494 -39.19 -29.85 -22.06
C GLY A 494 -39.99 -30.84 -22.97
N MET A 495 -39.29 -31.58 -23.82
CA MET A 495 -39.89 -32.58 -24.71
C MET A 495 -40.48 -33.76 -23.92
N ILE A 496 -39.79 -34.26 -22.89
CA ILE A 496 -40.31 -35.33 -22.02
C ILE A 496 -41.57 -34.86 -21.29
N ILE A 497 -41.61 -33.67 -20.78
CA ILE A 497 -42.79 -33.09 -20.13
C ILE A 497 -43.92 -32.92 -21.13
N TRP A 498 -43.61 -32.43 -22.34
CA TRP A 498 -44.61 -32.29 -23.40
C TRP A 498 -45.20 -33.63 -23.86
N LEU A 499 -44.36 -34.66 -24.07
CA LEU A 499 -44.80 -36.01 -24.42
C LEU A 499 -45.66 -36.64 -23.33
N ARG A 500 -45.27 -36.53 -22.06
CA ARG A 500 -46.08 -36.99 -20.91
C ARG A 500 -47.46 -36.31 -20.84
N ARG A 501 -47.51 -34.98 -21.12
CA ARG A 501 -48.80 -34.27 -21.15
C ARG A 501 -49.68 -34.62 -22.36
N ARG A 502 -49.11 -35.13 -23.45
CA ARG A 502 -49.85 -35.53 -24.65
C ARG A 502 -50.49 -36.93 -24.49
N HIS A 503 -49.98 -37.75 -23.61
CA HIS A 503 -50.48 -39.10 -23.34
C HIS A 503 -51.35 -39.22 -22.05
N LEU A 504 -51.58 -38.08 -21.38
CA LEU A 504 -52.57 -37.87 -20.34
C LEU A 504 -53.78 -37.12 -20.90
#